data_c0f951c005bc3eeed78a886804cc621f
#
_entry.id   c0f951c005bc3eeed78a886804cc621f
#
_cell.length_a   1.000
_cell.length_b   1.000
_cell.length_c   1.000
_cell.angle_alpha   90.00
_cell.angle_beta   90.00
_cell.angle_gamma   90.00
#
_symmetry.space_group_name_H-M   'P 1'
#
loop_
_entity.id
_entity.type
_entity.pdbx_description
1 polymer ?
#
loop_
_entity_poly.entity_id
_entity_poly.type
_entity_poly.pdbx_seq_one_letter_code
_entity_poly.pdbx_strand_id
1 'polypeptide(L)'
;LDAISKIDITEITGFDDLHHPEEMIRELMDDLKQIYGTKESYLLVNSSTAGNLAAIAALCNIGDKILVARNCHKSVYHAIELLGLDPIYIYPEIDEYGICKGITKEQIENIITKETSIKAMVLVSPTYEGRVSDIEGISDVLHRNNIPLIVDEAHGAHFIYHEAFPESAANSGADIVIQSLHKTLPAFTQTGLLHLCTDCVTREMMQKKLSIFQSSSPSYVLIASIEQCIHICNENRGYFQQYCERLWILREKLEELKYIKLVPTDDIGKLVFSVKDTTISGEELFEILRDNYHLEMEMSELYYVIAMTSVCDTQEGYD
;
A
#
# COMPACT_ATOMS: atom_id res chain seq x y z
N LEU A 1 -17.60 -24.19 1.18
CA LEU A 1 -18.25 -23.63 -0.02
C LEU A 1 -19.70 -23.23 0.24
N ASP A 2 -20.50 -24.05 0.96
CA ASP A 2 -21.95 -23.79 1.15
C ASP A 2 -22.28 -22.43 1.83
N ALA A 3 -21.41 -21.90 2.69
CA ALA A 3 -21.65 -20.62 3.35
C ALA A 3 -21.32 -19.45 2.40
N ILE A 4 -20.19 -19.52 1.68
CA ILE A 4 -19.72 -18.47 0.78
C ILE A 4 -20.65 -18.34 -0.43
N SER A 5 -21.09 -19.49 -1.02
CA SER A 5 -21.99 -19.47 -2.18
C SER A 5 -23.38 -18.86 -1.89
N LYS A 6 -23.75 -18.70 -0.62
CA LYS A 6 -25.01 -18.04 -0.22
C LYS A 6 -24.93 -16.52 -0.21
N ILE A 7 -23.73 -15.97 -0.15
CA ILE A 7 -23.46 -14.52 -0.16
C ILE A 7 -22.84 -14.04 -1.47
N ASP A 8 -22.54 -14.96 -2.39
CA ASP A 8 -22.04 -14.63 -3.73
C ASP A 8 -23.24 -14.29 -4.63
N ILE A 9 -23.50 -13.01 -4.74
CA ILE A 9 -24.63 -12.42 -5.46
C ILE A 9 -24.11 -11.48 -6.55
N THR A 10 -25.01 -10.86 -7.27
CA THR A 10 -24.71 -9.85 -8.30
C THR A 10 -25.54 -8.58 -8.06
N GLU A 11 -25.47 -7.60 -8.96
CA GLU A 11 -26.18 -6.32 -8.92
C GLU A 11 -27.69 -6.52 -9.11
N ILE A 12 -28.37 -6.94 -8.03
CA ILE A 12 -29.82 -7.11 -8.00
C ILE A 12 -30.44 -6.08 -7.06
N THR A 13 -31.75 -5.85 -7.20
CA THR A 13 -32.51 -4.89 -6.38
C THR A 13 -32.26 -5.13 -4.88
N GLY A 14 -31.82 -4.08 -4.18
CA GLY A 14 -31.50 -4.10 -2.74
C GLY A 14 -30.08 -4.50 -2.40
N PHE A 15 -29.17 -4.64 -3.39
CA PHE A 15 -27.76 -4.98 -3.15
C PHE A 15 -26.76 -4.00 -3.74
N ASP A 16 -27.24 -2.85 -4.28
CA ASP A 16 -26.43 -1.75 -4.81
C ASP A 16 -25.55 -2.16 -6.03
N ASP A 17 -24.81 -1.21 -6.60
CA ASP A 17 -23.86 -1.39 -7.71
C ASP A 17 -22.55 -0.69 -7.39
N LEU A 18 -21.42 -1.41 -7.42
CA LEU A 18 -20.09 -0.86 -7.11
C LEU A 18 -19.72 0.33 -8.01
N HIS A 19 -20.17 0.33 -9.26
CA HIS A 19 -19.85 1.38 -10.23
C HIS A 19 -20.83 2.57 -10.18
N HIS A 20 -22.02 2.37 -9.57
CA HIS A 20 -23.04 3.39 -9.36
C HIS A 20 -23.64 3.28 -7.94
N PRO A 21 -22.80 3.43 -6.88
CA PRO A 21 -23.23 3.17 -5.51
C PRO A 21 -24.21 4.24 -5.02
N GLU A 22 -25.39 3.82 -4.58
CA GLU A 22 -26.48 4.69 -4.09
C GLU A 22 -26.99 4.26 -2.70
N GLU A 23 -26.75 2.98 -2.29
CA GLU A 23 -27.25 2.39 -1.06
C GLU A 23 -26.10 1.89 -0.15
N MET A 24 -26.05 0.61 0.18
CA MET A 24 -25.11 0.02 1.17
C MET A 24 -23.63 0.19 0.78
N ILE A 25 -23.29 0.10 -0.49
CA ILE A 25 -21.91 0.33 -0.95
C ILE A 25 -21.55 1.80 -0.78
N ARG A 26 -22.49 2.71 -1.05
CA ARG A 26 -22.31 4.15 -0.83
C ARG A 26 -22.13 4.45 0.66
N GLU A 27 -22.93 3.86 1.53
CA GLU A 27 -22.81 4.00 2.99
C GLU A 27 -21.42 3.56 3.46
N LEU A 28 -20.95 2.38 3.03
CA LEU A 28 -19.60 1.90 3.35
C LEU A 28 -18.50 2.86 2.84
N MET A 29 -18.63 3.41 1.63
CA MET A 29 -17.69 4.40 1.11
C MET A 29 -17.70 5.70 1.93
N ASP A 30 -18.84 6.13 2.42
CA ASP A 30 -18.96 7.31 3.28
C ASP A 30 -18.37 7.08 4.68
N ASP A 31 -18.52 5.88 5.25
CA ASP A 31 -17.85 5.48 6.48
C ASP A 31 -16.33 5.48 6.32
N LEU A 32 -15.83 4.93 5.22
CA LEU A 32 -14.39 4.94 4.90
C LEU A 32 -13.84 6.36 4.80
N LYS A 33 -14.58 7.30 4.20
CA LYS A 33 -14.19 8.73 4.16
C LYS A 33 -14.00 9.30 5.56
N GLN A 34 -14.88 8.96 6.49
CA GLN A 34 -14.78 9.44 7.87
C GLN A 34 -13.61 8.80 8.60
N ILE A 35 -13.40 7.49 8.42
CA ILE A 35 -12.33 6.73 9.08
C ILE A 35 -10.95 7.22 8.63
N TYR A 36 -10.76 7.45 7.33
CA TYR A 36 -9.49 7.87 6.74
C TYR A 36 -9.32 9.40 6.62
N GLY A 37 -10.37 10.19 6.89
CA GLY A 37 -10.33 11.65 6.78
C GLY A 37 -10.19 12.15 5.34
N THR A 38 -10.69 11.41 4.36
CA THR A 38 -10.53 11.68 2.92
C THR A 38 -11.76 12.33 2.30
N LYS A 39 -11.63 12.88 1.09
CA LYS A 39 -12.78 13.46 0.35
C LYS A 39 -13.68 12.39 -0.26
N GLU A 40 -13.07 11.35 -0.83
CA GLU A 40 -13.78 10.17 -1.31
C GLU A 40 -12.92 8.92 -1.07
N SER A 41 -13.59 7.79 -0.82
CA SER A 41 -12.95 6.48 -0.69
C SER A 41 -13.70 5.46 -1.55
N TYR A 42 -12.95 4.63 -2.27
CA TYR A 42 -13.50 3.65 -3.20
C TYR A 42 -13.04 2.25 -2.83
N LEU A 43 -13.92 1.27 -3.00
CA LEU A 43 -13.60 -0.14 -2.80
C LEU A 43 -12.89 -0.69 -4.04
N LEU A 44 -11.84 -1.45 -3.82
CA LEU A 44 -11.11 -2.16 -4.86
C LEU A 44 -11.28 -3.66 -4.67
N VAL A 45 -11.94 -4.30 -5.64
CA VAL A 45 -12.13 -5.75 -5.70
C VAL A 45 -11.24 -6.41 -6.77
N ASN A 46 -10.43 -5.61 -7.46
CA ASN A 46 -9.42 -6.04 -8.42
C ASN A 46 -8.01 -5.60 -8.00
N SER A 47 -7.76 -5.58 -6.69
CA SER A 47 -6.51 -5.22 -6.02
C SER A 47 -6.06 -3.75 -6.21
N SER A 48 -5.02 -3.36 -5.48
CA SER A 48 -4.32 -2.08 -5.68
C SER A 48 -3.81 -1.90 -7.12
N THR A 49 -3.64 -2.99 -7.88
CA THR A 49 -3.31 -2.92 -9.31
C THR A 49 -4.34 -2.10 -10.08
N ALA A 50 -5.64 -2.39 -9.92
CA ALA A 50 -6.71 -1.61 -10.56
C ALA A 50 -6.73 -0.16 -10.06
N GLY A 51 -6.45 0.05 -8.77
CA GLY A 51 -6.33 1.37 -8.16
C GLY A 51 -5.21 2.21 -8.80
N ASN A 52 -4.01 1.66 -8.94
CA ASN A 52 -2.88 2.32 -9.59
C ASN A 52 -3.18 2.68 -11.05
N LEU A 53 -3.75 1.76 -11.81
CA LEU A 53 -4.14 1.99 -13.21
C LEU A 53 -5.20 3.10 -13.31
N ALA A 54 -6.23 3.08 -12.47
CA ALA A 54 -7.30 4.07 -12.46
C ALA A 54 -6.80 5.46 -12.04
N ALA A 55 -5.97 5.54 -10.99
CA ALA A 55 -5.40 6.80 -10.50
C ALA A 55 -4.54 7.49 -11.56
N ILE A 56 -3.62 6.75 -12.18
CA ILE A 56 -2.77 7.30 -13.24
C ILE A 56 -3.60 7.71 -14.46
N ALA A 57 -4.57 6.88 -14.87
CA ALA A 57 -5.45 7.19 -15.99
C ALA A 57 -6.40 8.37 -15.72
N ALA A 58 -6.70 8.69 -14.46
CA ALA A 58 -7.53 9.83 -14.10
C ALA A 58 -6.78 11.17 -14.24
N LEU A 59 -5.46 11.15 -14.06
CA LEU A 59 -4.61 12.34 -14.09
C LEU A 59 -3.88 12.55 -15.43
N CYS A 60 -3.56 11.46 -16.15
CA CYS A 60 -2.69 11.50 -17.33
C CYS A 60 -3.42 11.09 -18.62
N ASN A 61 -3.00 11.68 -19.72
CA ASN A 61 -3.40 11.35 -21.09
C ASN A 61 -2.21 10.82 -21.88
N ILE A 62 -2.45 10.26 -23.06
CA ILE A 62 -1.39 9.75 -23.96
C ILE A 62 -0.35 10.83 -24.22
N GLY A 63 0.92 10.50 -24.00
CA GLY A 63 2.07 11.38 -24.22
C GLY A 63 2.38 12.33 -23.06
N ASP A 64 1.59 12.33 -21.98
CA ASP A 64 1.88 13.13 -20.79
C ASP A 64 3.14 12.61 -20.08
N LYS A 65 3.95 13.55 -19.53
CA LYS A 65 5.09 13.22 -18.69
C LYS A 65 4.64 12.86 -17.27
N ILE A 66 5.15 11.75 -16.74
CA ILE A 66 4.89 11.29 -15.37
C ILE A 66 6.20 11.05 -14.61
N LEU A 67 6.32 11.59 -13.40
CA LEU A 67 7.46 11.32 -12.52
C LEU A 67 7.19 10.05 -11.71
N VAL A 68 8.12 9.09 -11.75
CA VAL A 68 7.91 7.74 -11.20
C VAL A 68 9.12 7.30 -10.37
N ALA A 69 8.88 6.93 -9.12
CA ALA A 69 9.91 6.26 -8.31
C ALA A 69 10.25 4.88 -8.90
N ARG A 70 11.56 4.61 -9.11
CA ARG A 70 11.99 3.42 -9.87
C ARG A 70 11.69 2.09 -9.16
N ASN A 71 11.42 2.12 -7.87
CA ASN A 71 11.00 0.98 -7.05
C ASN A 71 9.47 0.78 -6.96
N CYS A 72 8.68 1.47 -7.78
CA CYS A 72 7.24 1.26 -7.84
C CYS A 72 6.87 -0.16 -8.29
N HIS A 73 5.68 -0.60 -7.89
CA HIS A 73 5.12 -1.88 -8.31
C HIS A 73 4.89 -1.93 -9.83
N LYS A 74 4.97 -3.14 -10.42
CA LYS A 74 4.78 -3.36 -11.87
C LYS A 74 3.50 -2.77 -12.44
N SER A 75 2.43 -2.62 -11.67
CA SER A 75 1.18 -1.99 -12.12
C SER A 75 1.35 -0.55 -12.59
N VAL A 76 2.30 0.20 -12.00
CA VAL A 76 2.62 1.57 -12.43
C VAL A 76 3.27 1.55 -13.82
N TYR A 77 4.18 0.61 -14.08
CA TYR A 77 4.80 0.42 -15.41
C TYR A 77 3.78 -0.04 -16.44
N HIS A 78 2.84 -0.91 -16.07
CA HIS A 78 1.74 -1.30 -16.95
C HIS A 78 0.84 -0.10 -17.30
N ALA A 79 0.58 0.81 -16.35
CA ALA A 79 -0.16 2.04 -16.65
C ALA A 79 0.59 2.94 -17.64
N ILE A 80 1.90 3.10 -17.48
CA ILE A 80 2.76 3.86 -18.41
C ILE A 80 2.68 3.28 -19.82
N GLU A 81 2.80 1.97 -19.95
CA GLU A 81 2.72 1.28 -21.24
C GLU A 81 1.33 1.40 -21.87
N LEU A 82 0.26 1.08 -21.12
CA LEU A 82 -1.12 1.10 -21.62
C LEU A 82 -1.59 2.49 -22.05
N LEU A 83 -1.12 3.53 -21.34
CA LEU A 83 -1.51 4.91 -21.60
C LEU A 83 -0.51 5.65 -22.50
N GLY A 84 0.60 4.99 -22.91
CA GLY A 84 1.64 5.62 -23.74
C GLY A 84 2.22 6.87 -23.11
N LEU A 85 2.54 6.83 -21.80
CA LEU A 85 3.10 7.96 -21.07
C LEU A 85 4.62 8.09 -21.29
N ASP A 86 5.16 9.30 -21.05
CA ASP A 86 6.59 9.61 -21.06
C ASP A 86 7.14 9.63 -19.62
N PRO A 87 7.77 8.54 -19.11
CA PRO A 87 8.19 8.47 -17.73
C PRO A 87 9.53 9.16 -17.48
N ILE A 88 9.58 9.97 -16.44
CA ILE A 88 10.80 10.50 -15.82
C ILE A 88 11.04 9.67 -14.55
N TYR A 89 12.17 8.97 -14.45
CA TYR A 89 12.46 8.12 -13.31
C TYR A 89 13.27 8.81 -12.25
N ILE A 90 12.83 8.66 -10.98
CA ILE A 90 13.61 8.98 -9.80
C ILE A 90 14.11 7.68 -9.17
N TYR A 91 15.41 7.61 -8.92
CA TYR A 91 16.05 6.45 -8.31
C TYR A 91 16.19 6.71 -6.81
N PRO A 92 15.56 5.87 -5.95
CA PRO A 92 15.81 5.95 -4.52
C PRO A 92 17.29 5.67 -4.21
N GLU A 93 17.81 6.31 -3.18
CA GLU A 93 19.10 5.93 -2.63
C GLU A 93 19.04 4.53 -2.05
N ILE A 94 20.17 3.83 -2.07
CA ILE A 94 20.31 2.48 -1.51
C ILE A 94 21.14 2.58 -0.24
N ASP A 95 20.70 1.94 0.83
CA ASP A 95 21.45 1.88 2.08
C ASP A 95 22.56 0.82 2.07
N GLU A 96 23.27 0.71 3.19
CA GLU A 96 24.37 -0.25 3.35
C GLU A 96 23.95 -1.72 3.28
N TYR A 97 22.66 -2.02 3.43
CA TYR A 97 22.09 -3.37 3.33
C TYR A 97 21.59 -3.70 1.91
N GLY A 98 21.67 -2.76 0.98
CA GLY A 98 21.15 -2.91 -0.37
C GLY A 98 19.66 -2.57 -0.51
N ILE A 99 19.06 -1.91 0.50
CA ILE A 99 17.64 -1.59 0.58
C ILE A 99 17.39 -0.17 0.08
N CYS A 100 16.32 0.01 -0.70
CA CYS A 100 15.87 1.32 -1.14
C CYS A 100 15.39 2.16 0.04
N LYS A 101 15.95 3.36 0.19
CA LYS A 101 15.46 4.38 1.12
C LYS A 101 14.20 5.04 0.59
N GLY A 102 13.48 5.76 1.46
CA GLY A 102 12.40 6.66 1.04
C GLY A 102 12.91 7.79 0.12
N ILE A 103 12.04 8.29 -0.73
CA ILE A 103 12.30 9.48 -1.55
C ILE A 103 12.23 10.73 -0.67
N THR A 104 13.09 11.71 -0.92
CA THR A 104 13.12 12.98 -0.20
C THR A 104 12.64 14.14 -1.06
N LYS A 105 12.20 15.23 -0.42
CA LYS A 105 11.79 16.45 -1.13
C LYS A 105 12.91 17.07 -1.96
N GLU A 106 14.16 17.00 -1.49
CA GLU A 106 15.33 17.55 -2.20
C GLU A 106 15.56 16.83 -3.53
N GLN A 107 15.31 15.52 -3.59
CA GLN A 107 15.39 14.76 -4.84
C GLN A 107 14.33 15.25 -5.84
N ILE A 108 13.12 15.57 -5.36
CA ILE A 108 12.04 16.08 -6.20
C ILE A 108 12.33 17.50 -6.69
N GLU A 109 12.77 18.40 -5.81
CA GLU A 109 13.15 19.77 -6.17
C GLU A 109 14.20 19.80 -7.28
N ASN A 110 15.22 18.92 -7.19
CA ASN A 110 16.27 18.80 -8.20
C ASN A 110 15.76 18.35 -9.58
N ILE A 111 14.67 17.56 -9.63
CA ILE A 111 14.08 17.10 -10.90
C ILE A 111 13.18 18.18 -11.48
N ILE A 112 12.29 18.76 -10.70
CA ILE A 112 11.31 19.76 -11.14
C ILE A 112 11.99 21.01 -11.71
N THR A 113 13.18 21.37 -11.20
CA THR A 113 13.96 22.50 -11.75
C THR A 113 14.48 22.24 -13.17
N LYS A 114 14.61 20.99 -13.60
CA LYS A 114 15.17 20.59 -14.90
C LYS A 114 14.10 20.11 -15.88
N GLU A 115 13.03 19.53 -15.35
CA GLU A 115 11.96 18.94 -16.13
C GLU A 115 10.68 19.75 -16.00
N THR A 116 10.10 20.08 -17.14
CA THR A 116 8.84 20.85 -17.22
C THR A 116 7.71 19.97 -17.69
N SER A 117 6.47 20.41 -17.42
CA SER A 117 5.25 19.74 -17.91
C SER A 117 5.01 18.34 -17.33
N ILE A 118 5.54 18.06 -16.14
CA ILE A 118 5.20 16.85 -15.39
C ILE A 118 3.72 16.94 -14.99
N LYS A 119 2.95 15.90 -15.34
CA LYS A 119 1.49 15.88 -15.14
C LYS A 119 1.09 15.32 -13.79
N ALA A 120 1.82 14.32 -13.29
CA ALA A 120 1.62 13.71 -12.00
C ALA A 120 2.91 13.04 -11.52
N MET A 121 2.99 12.74 -10.22
CA MET A 121 4.02 11.88 -9.65
C MET A 121 3.40 10.63 -9.05
N VAL A 122 4.09 9.49 -9.17
CA VAL A 122 3.77 8.23 -8.48
C VAL A 122 4.98 7.75 -7.72
N LEU A 123 4.79 7.41 -6.44
CA LEU A 123 5.78 6.72 -5.62
C LEU A 123 5.13 5.62 -4.77
N VAL A 124 5.96 4.70 -4.27
CA VAL A 124 5.57 3.68 -3.30
C VAL A 124 6.04 4.08 -1.90
N SER A 125 5.13 4.08 -0.93
CA SER A 125 5.44 4.35 0.48
C SER A 125 4.34 3.73 1.36
N PRO A 126 4.70 2.79 2.26
CA PRO A 126 6.06 2.29 2.50
C PRO A 126 6.60 1.45 1.33
N THR A 127 7.93 1.34 1.26
CA THR A 127 8.58 0.35 0.38
C THR A 127 8.26 -1.06 0.86
N TYR A 128 8.66 -2.08 0.10
CA TYR A 128 8.46 -3.48 0.46
C TYR A 128 9.13 -3.83 1.80
N GLU A 129 10.29 -3.23 2.05
CA GLU A 129 11.09 -3.40 3.26
C GLU A 129 10.61 -2.52 4.43
N GLY A 130 9.58 -1.69 4.24
CA GLY A 130 8.99 -0.85 5.28
C GLY A 130 9.69 0.50 5.49
N ARG A 131 10.33 1.06 4.44
CA ARG A 131 10.84 2.44 4.45
C ARG A 131 9.78 3.41 3.95
N VAL A 132 9.64 4.55 4.62
CA VAL A 132 8.67 5.61 4.27
C VAL A 132 9.36 6.79 3.62
N SER A 133 8.72 7.39 2.63
CA SER A 133 9.16 8.63 1.98
C SER A 133 8.65 9.87 2.75
N ASP A 134 9.32 11.00 2.58
CA ASP A 134 8.89 12.31 3.12
C ASP A 134 7.67 12.84 2.34
N ILE A 135 6.50 12.23 2.58
CA ILE A 135 5.27 12.52 1.83
C ILE A 135 4.87 13.98 1.97
N GLU A 136 4.90 14.56 3.18
CA GLU A 136 4.55 15.95 3.45
C GLU A 136 5.49 16.90 2.68
N GLY A 137 6.80 16.73 2.80
CA GLY A 137 7.77 17.57 2.10
C GLY A 137 7.68 17.41 0.58
N ILE A 138 7.43 16.20 0.07
CA ILE A 138 7.27 15.93 -1.36
C ILE A 138 5.98 16.59 -1.88
N SER A 139 4.85 16.42 -1.20
CA SER A 139 3.58 17.00 -1.61
C SER A 139 3.65 18.52 -1.68
N ASP A 140 4.28 19.15 -0.68
CA ASP A 140 4.50 20.60 -0.64
C ASP A 140 5.25 21.13 -1.87
N VAL A 141 6.27 20.41 -2.31
CA VAL A 141 7.05 20.77 -3.51
C VAL A 141 6.23 20.58 -4.77
N LEU A 142 5.52 19.47 -4.88
CA LEU A 142 4.70 19.13 -6.05
C LEU A 142 3.51 20.08 -6.19
N HIS A 143 2.80 20.39 -5.12
CA HIS A 143 1.62 21.27 -5.13
C HIS A 143 1.97 22.71 -5.52
N ARG A 144 3.13 23.23 -5.09
CA ARG A 144 3.63 24.54 -5.57
C ARG A 144 3.83 24.59 -7.10
N ASN A 145 3.99 23.43 -7.73
CA ASN A 145 4.15 23.29 -9.17
C ASN A 145 2.88 22.73 -9.86
N ASN A 146 1.75 22.63 -9.16
CA ASN A 146 0.49 22.07 -9.64
C ASN A 146 0.62 20.61 -10.16
N ILE A 147 1.46 19.80 -9.50
CA ILE A 147 1.68 18.40 -9.82
C ILE A 147 1.01 17.55 -8.71
N PRO A 148 -0.02 16.77 -9.00
CA PRO A 148 -0.62 15.87 -8.03
C PRO A 148 0.28 14.68 -7.71
N LEU A 149 0.20 14.20 -6.45
CA LEU A 149 0.94 13.07 -5.90
C LEU A 149 0.03 11.86 -5.73
N ILE A 150 0.39 10.76 -6.39
CA ILE A 150 -0.18 9.42 -6.17
C ILE A 150 0.78 8.62 -5.30
N VAL A 151 0.28 8.05 -4.20
CA VAL A 151 1.06 7.17 -3.33
C VAL A 151 0.48 5.76 -3.37
N ASP A 152 1.30 4.82 -3.84
CA ASP A 152 1.03 3.38 -3.67
C ASP A 152 1.41 2.99 -2.24
N GLU A 153 0.43 3.03 -1.35
CA GLU A 153 0.51 2.65 0.06
C GLU A 153 -0.01 1.21 0.27
N ALA A 154 0.21 0.32 -0.70
CA ALA A 154 -0.32 -1.05 -0.66
C ALA A 154 0.14 -1.85 0.58
N HIS A 155 1.25 -1.49 1.20
CA HIS A 155 1.75 -2.11 2.43
C HIS A 155 1.47 -1.31 3.70
N GLY A 156 0.71 -0.20 3.64
CA GLY A 156 0.46 0.70 4.77
C GLY A 156 -1.00 0.80 5.23
N ALA A 157 -1.89 -0.11 4.81
CA ALA A 157 -3.31 -0.05 5.18
C ALA A 157 -3.57 -0.07 6.70
N HIS A 158 -2.63 -0.59 7.49
CA HIS A 158 -2.71 -0.66 8.95
C HIS A 158 -2.24 0.61 9.68
N PHE A 159 -1.64 1.57 8.98
CA PHE A 159 -1.01 2.74 9.60
C PHE A 159 -1.97 3.58 10.45
N ILE A 160 -3.21 3.72 10.06
CA ILE A 160 -4.22 4.51 10.78
C ILE A 160 -4.68 3.91 12.11
N TYR A 161 -4.29 2.67 12.44
CA TYR A 161 -4.84 1.96 13.59
C TYR A 161 -3.99 2.07 14.87
N HIS A 162 -2.70 2.49 14.78
CA HIS A 162 -1.86 2.66 15.95
C HIS A 162 -0.69 3.63 15.68
N GLU A 163 -0.38 4.48 16.69
CA GLU A 163 0.67 5.53 16.61
C GLU A 163 2.11 5.01 16.48
N ALA A 164 2.36 3.73 16.74
CA ALA A 164 3.67 3.10 16.52
C ALA A 164 4.00 2.91 15.04
N PHE A 165 3.02 2.99 14.16
CA PHE A 165 3.21 2.96 12.71
C PHE A 165 3.41 4.37 12.16
N PRO A 166 4.01 4.50 10.96
CA PRO A 166 4.08 5.78 10.26
C PRO A 166 2.70 6.39 10.01
N GLU A 167 2.66 7.71 9.82
CA GLU A 167 1.43 8.36 9.37
C GLU A 167 1.09 7.94 7.94
N SER A 168 -0.21 7.68 7.70
CA SER A 168 -0.69 7.34 6.35
C SER A 168 -0.50 8.51 5.38
N ALA A 169 -0.14 8.21 4.15
CA ALA A 169 -0.01 9.19 3.07
C ALA A 169 -1.31 9.98 2.85
N ALA A 170 -2.47 9.42 3.20
CA ALA A 170 -3.76 10.10 3.14
C ALA A 170 -3.84 11.33 4.05
N ASN A 171 -3.09 11.34 5.16
CA ASN A 171 -3.04 12.44 6.12
C ASN A 171 -1.76 13.30 5.97
N SER A 172 -0.83 12.88 5.11
CA SER A 172 0.47 13.53 4.90
C SER A 172 0.55 14.35 3.60
N GLY A 173 -0.60 14.68 2.97
CA GLY A 173 -0.66 15.57 1.81
C GLY A 173 -0.66 14.89 0.43
N ALA A 174 -0.70 13.57 0.34
CA ALA A 174 -0.93 12.89 -0.94
C ALA A 174 -2.30 13.25 -1.53
N ASP A 175 -2.41 13.29 -2.86
CA ASP A 175 -3.68 13.56 -3.55
C ASP A 175 -4.51 12.30 -3.75
N ILE A 176 -3.85 11.20 -4.10
CA ILE A 176 -4.48 9.89 -4.27
C ILE A 176 -3.64 8.84 -3.56
N VAL A 177 -4.28 8.02 -2.74
CA VAL A 177 -3.63 6.93 -2.00
C VAL A 177 -4.29 5.61 -2.33
N ILE A 178 -3.49 4.58 -2.60
CA ILE A 178 -3.96 3.24 -2.92
C ILE A 178 -3.45 2.25 -1.87
N GLN A 179 -4.36 1.50 -1.24
CA GLN A 179 -4.04 0.54 -0.19
C GLN A 179 -4.50 -0.87 -0.57
N SER A 180 -3.73 -1.89 -0.17
CA SER A 180 -4.14 -3.29 -0.20
C SER A 180 -4.51 -3.74 1.21
N LEU A 181 -5.79 -4.02 1.46
CA LEU A 181 -6.22 -4.47 2.79
C LEU A 181 -5.65 -5.85 3.13
N HIS A 182 -5.68 -6.76 2.16
CA HIS A 182 -5.28 -8.17 2.33
C HIS A 182 -3.80 -8.40 2.67
N LYS A 183 -2.94 -7.37 2.58
CA LYS A 183 -1.51 -7.51 2.89
C LYS A 183 -1.22 -7.38 4.38
N THR A 184 -1.93 -6.50 5.07
CA THR A 184 -1.62 -6.14 6.46
C THR A 184 -2.83 -6.16 7.39
N LEU A 185 -4.04 -6.37 6.85
CA LEU A 185 -5.31 -6.40 7.58
C LEU A 185 -6.11 -7.68 7.27
N PRO A 186 -7.08 -8.07 8.11
CA PRO A 186 -7.86 -9.31 7.97
C PRO A 186 -8.90 -9.23 6.85
N ALA A 187 -8.46 -9.11 5.62
CA ALA A 187 -9.31 -9.08 4.44
C ALA A 187 -8.89 -10.13 3.41
N PHE A 188 -9.82 -10.55 2.57
CA PHE A 188 -9.52 -11.52 1.51
C PHE A 188 -8.56 -10.94 0.48
N THR A 189 -7.71 -11.80 -0.06
CA THR A 189 -6.81 -11.46 -1.18
C THR A 189 -7.57 -10.73 -2.29
N GLN A 190 -6.95 -9.73 -2.90
CA GLN A 190 -7.53 -8.89 -3.96
C GLN A 190 -8.30 -7.65 -3.45
N THR A 191 -8.63 -7.57 -2.15
CA THR A 191 -9.28 -6.39 -1.58
C THR A 191 -8.33 -5.23 -1.39
N GLY A 192 -8.82 -4.02 -1.61
CA GLY A 192 -8.07 -2.78 -1.40
C GLY A 192 -8.97 -1.56 -1.35
N LEU A 193 -8.35 -0.40 -1.17
CA LEU A 193 -9.01 0.90 -1.16
C LEU A 193 -8.26 1.89 -2.06
N LEU A 194 -9.01 2.84 -2.63
CA LEU A 194 -8.45 4.03 -3.25
C LEU A 194 -9.08 5.26 -2.58
N HIS A 195 -8.25 6.18 -2.14
CA HIS A 195 -8.66 7.41 -1.48
C HIS A 195 -8.34 8.62 -2.36
N LEU A 196 -9.33 9.52 -2.54
CA LEU A 196 -9.11 10.88 -3.00
C LEU A 196 -8.99 11.78 -1.77
N CYS A 197 -7.82 12.37 -1.57
CA CYS A 197 -7.54 13.24 -0.42
C CYS A 197 -7.74 14.71 -0.76
N THR A 198 -7.61 15.08 -2.06
CA THR A 198 -7.79 16.45 -2.57
C THR A 198 -8.77 16.50 -3.74
N ASP A 199 -9.00 17.69 -4.30
CA ASP A 199 -9.85 17.88 -5.49
C ASP A 199 -9.07 17.81 -6.81
N CYS A 200 -7.94 17.10 -6.85
CA CYS A 200 -7.12 16.94 -8.05
C CYS A 200 -7.84 16.21 -9.19
N VAL A 201 -8.82 15.38 -8.85
CA VAL A 201 -9.69 14.64 -9.76
C VAL A 201 -11.13 14.69 -9.25
N THR A 202 -12.11 14.84 -10.14
CA THR A 202 -13.51 14.77 -9.75
C THR A 202 -13.94 13.33 -9.44
N ARG A 203 -14.95 13.20 -8.58
CA ARG A 203 -15.56 11.89 -8.25
C ARG A 203 -15.99 11.12 -9.50
N GLU A 204 -16.68 11.81 -10.43
CA GLU A 204 -17.19 11.19 -11.66
C GLU A 204 -16.04 10.68 -12.56
N MET A 205 -14.93 11.42 -12.64
CA MET A 205 -13.76 10.99 -13.41
C MET A 205 -13.14 9.75 -12.77
N MET A 206 -12.95 9.72 -11.45
CA MET A 206 -12.39 8.57 -10.76
C MET A 206 -13.29 7.33 -10.89
N GLN A 207 -14.60 7.46 -10.67
CA GLN A 207 -15.57 6.37 -10.88
C GLN A 207 -15.51 5.82 -12.31
N LYS A 208 -15.46 6.71 -13.31
CA LYS A 208 -15.31 6.32 -14.71
C LYS A 208 -14.03 5.52 -14.95
N LYS A 209 -12.91 5.90 -14.32
CA LYS A 209 -11.65 5.17 -14.48
C LYS A 209 -11.66 3.83 -13.73
N LEU A 210 -12.22 3.81 -12.54
CA LEU A 210 -12.41 2.57 -11.78
C LEU A 210 -13.29 1.56 -12.53
N SER A 211 -14.36 2.00 -13.19
CA SER A 211 -15.22 1.11 -13.98
C SER A 211 -14.53 0.53 -15.24
N ILE A 212 -13.42 1.13 -15.71
CA ILE A 212 -12.63 0.58 -16.81
C ILE A 212 -11.70 -0.53 -16.32
N PHE A 213 -11.13 -0.40 -15.11
CA PHE A 213 -10.10 -1.30 -14.60
C PHE A 213 -10.60 -2.31 -13.57
N GLN A 214 -11.85 -2.21 -13.14
CA GLN A 214 -12.52 -3.21 -12.30
C GLN A 214 -13.58 -3.97 -13.09
N SER A 215 -13.89 -5.19 -12.62
CA SER A 215 -14.92 -6.04 -13.22
C SER A 215 -16.28 -5.33 -13.21
N SER A 216 -17.03 -5.48 -14.29
CA SER A 216 -18.43 -5.03 -14.36
C SER A 216 -19.38 -5.85 -13.46
N SER A 217 -18.96 -7.05 -13.07
CA SER A 217 -19.63 -7.91 -12.08
C SER A 217 -18.69 -8.11 -10.89
N PRO A 218 -18.67 -7.16 -9.94
CA PRO A 218 -17.77 -7.20 -8.78
C PRO A 218 -18.16 -8.32 -7.83
N SER A 219 -17.19 -8.93 -7.17
CA SER A 219 -17.44 -9.95 -6.16
C SER A 219 -17.99 -9.32 -4.87
N TYR A 220 -19.24 -9.59 -4.55
CA TYR A 220 -19.87 -9.16 -3.27
C TYR A 220 -19.23 -9.84 -2.06
N VAL A 221 -18.65 -11.02 -2.22
CA VAL A 221 -17.85 -11.68 -1.18
C VAL A 221 -16.63 -10.83 -0.82
N LEU A 222 -15.97 -10.21 -1.81
CA LEU A 222 -14.84 -9.31 -1.56
C LEU A 222 -15.30 -7.98 -0.95
N ILE A 223 -16.44 -7.43 -1.37
CA ILE A 223 -17.04 -6.22 -0.78
C ILE A 223 -17.36 -6.46 0.70
N ALA A 224 -18.03 -7.57 1.02
CA ALA A 224 -18.34 -7.97 2.39
C ALA A 224 -17.06 -8.19 3.22
N SER A 225 -15.99 -8.72 2.62
CA SER A 225 -14.70 -8.88 3.29
C SER A 225 -14.05 -7.54 3.62
N ILE A 226 -14.17 -6.54 2.75
CA ILE A 226 -13.70 -5.15 3.02
C ILE A 226 -14.48 -4.58 4.19
N GLU A 227 -15.81 -4.62 4.15
CA GLU A 227 -16.70 -4.12 5.20
C GLU A 227 -16.36 -4.74 6.57
N GLN A 228 -16.31 -6.08 6.65
CA GLN A 228 -15.98 -6.81 7.87
C GLN A 228 -14.57 -6.48 8.39
N CYS A 229 -13.59 -6.38 7.51
CA CYS A 229 -12.23 -6.00 7.86
C CYS A 229 -12.20 -4.62 8.55
N ILE A 230 -12.80 -3.63 7.93
CA ILE A 230 -12.85 -2.25 8.45
C ILE A 230 -13.60 -2.19 9.77
N HIS A 231 -14.74 -2.86 9.87
CA HIS A 231 -15.53 -2.94 11.09
C HIS A 231 -14.74 -3.58 12.25
N ILE A 232 -14.14 -4.76 12.02
CA ILE A 232 -13.33 -5.44 13.03
C ILE A 232 -12.15 -4.57 13.49
N CYS A 233 -11.40 -3.98 12.56
CA CYS A 233 -10.24 -3.15 12.90
C CYS A 233 -10.62 -1.89 13.67
N ASN A 234 -11.74 -1.26 13.31
CA ASN A 234 -12.19 -0.02 13.94
C ASN A 234 -12.75 -0.23 15.35
N GLU A 235 -13.54 -1.30 15.55
CA GLU A 235 -14.11 -1.61 16.86
C GLU A 235 -13.09 -2.21 17.82
N ASN A 236 -12.03 -2.82 17.32
CA ASN A 236 -11.07 -3.55 18.14
C ASN A 236 -9.65 -2.98 18.05
N ARG A 237 -9.50 -1.67 18.18
CA ARG A 237 -8.17 -1.01 18.18
C ARG A 237 -7.20 -1.58 19.20
N GLY A 238 -7.70 -2.18 20.28
CA GLY A 238 -6.88 -2.90 21.26
C GLY A 238 -6.09 -4.10 20.67
N TYR A 239 -6.51 -4.68 19.55
CA TYR A 239 -5.73 -5.72 18.86
C TYR A 239 -4.43 -5.15 18.28
N PHE A 240 -4.46 -3.92 17.78
CA PHE A 240 -3.25 -3.25 17.27
C PHE A 240 -2.29 -2.89 18.39
N GLN A 241 -2.79 -2.51 19.56
CA GLN A 241 -1.96 -2.32 20.74
C GLN A 241 -1.22 -3.62 21.12
N GLN A 242 -1.94 -4.74 21.21
CA GLN A 242 -1.34 -6.05 21.51
C GLN A 242 -0.36 -6.50 20.41
N TYR A 243 -0.67 -6.22 19.15
CA TYR A 243 0.21 -6.50 18.03
C TYR A 243 1.54 -5.71 18.15
N CYS A 244 1.47 -4.42 18.43
CA CYS A 244 2.67 -3.59 18.62
C CYS A 244 3.48 -4.05 19.85
N GLU A 245 2.84 -4.41 20.95
CA GLU A 245 3.51 -4.94 22.15
C GLU A 245 4.30 -6.23 21.83
N ARG A 246 3.69 -7.16 21.08
CA ARG A 246 4.36 -8.38 20.64
C ARG A 246 5.55 -8.07 19.71
N LEU A 247 5.37 -7.12 18.78
CA LEU A 247 6.45 -6.69 17.88
C LEU A 247 7.63 -6.09 18.65
N TRP A 248 7.39 -5.23 19.64
CA TRP A 248 8.48 -4.64 20.42
C TRP A 248 9.27 -5.71 21.18
N ILE A 249 8.59 -6.66 21.83
CA ILE A 249 9.23 -7.77 22.54
C ILE A 249 10.05 -8.64 21.56
N LEU A 250 9.49 -8.95 20.39
CA LEU A 250 10.20 -9.71 19.37
C LEU A 250 11.42 -8.95 18.85
N ARG A 251 11.28 -7.67 18.50
CA ARG A 251 12.38 -6.85 18.00
C ARG A 251 13.51 -6.73 19.02
N GLU A 252 13.21 -6.55 20.29
CA GLU A 252 14.21 -6.54 21.38
C GLU A 252 15.00 -7.86 21.42
N LYS A 253 14.33 -9.02 21.33
CA LYS A 253 15.01 -10.34 21.25
C LYS A 253 15.85 -10.47 19.98
N LEU A 254 15.38 -9.97 18.84
CA LEU A 254 16.06 -10.05 17.55
C LEU A 254 17.31 -9.15 17.49
N GLU A 255 17.34 -8.03 18.22
CA GLU A 255 18.51 -7.16 18.32
C GLU A 255 19.70 -7.84 19.07
N GLU A 256 19.43 -8.86 19.89
CA GLU A 256 20.45 -9.66 20.56
C GLU A 256 21.16 -10.67 19.63
N LEU A 257 20.66 -10.88 18.40
CA LEU A 257 21.25 -11.80 17.44
C LEU A 257 22.66 -11.35 17.04
N LYS A 258 23.60 -12.27 17.06
CA LYS A 258 25.00 -11.98 16.89
C LYS A 258 25.45 -11.84 15.44
N TYR A 259 24.90 -12.67 14.55
CA TYR A 259 25.36 -12.81 13.17
C TYR A 259 24.35 -12.28 12.15
N ILE A 260 23.08 -12.49 12.38
CA ILE A 260 21.99 -11.93 11.59
C ILE A 260 21.59 -10.62 12.26
N LYS A 261 21.40 -9.56 11.48
CA LYS A 261 21.04 -8.26 12.02
C LYS A 261 19.61 -7.89 11.61
N LEU A 262 18.83 -7.46 12.59
CA LEU A 262 17.55 -6.81 12.29
C LEU A 262 17.83 -5.40 11.74
N VAL A 263 17.44 -5.16 10.49
CA VAL A 263 17.59 -3.87 9.84
C VAL A 263 16.52 -2.91 10.38
N PRO A 264 16.86 -1.68 10.76
CA PRO A 264 15.88 -0.68 11.15
C PRO A 264 14.89 -0.41 10.01
N THR A 265 13.60 -0.35 10.31
CA THR A 265 12.50 -0.05 9.39
C THR A 265 11.60 1.02 10.00
N ASP A 266 10.91 1.83 9.16
CA ASP A 266 9.94 2.81 9.65
C ASP A 266 8.63 2.10 10.03
N ASP A 267 8.22 1.09 9.28
CA ASP A 267 7.12 0.19 9.63
C ASP A 267 7.66 -0.95 10.52
N ILE A 268 7.31 -0.93 11.80
CA ILE A 268 7.73 -1.95 12.78
C ILE A 268 7.22 -3.36 12.45
N GLY A 269 6.14 -3.48 11.67
CA GLY A 269 5.57 -4.74 11.20
C GLY A 269 6.40 -5.44 10.14
N LYS A 270 7.41 -4.77 9.57
CA LYS A 270 8.37 -5.33 8.62
C LYS A 270 9.64 -5.73 9.36
N LEU A 271 9.93 -7.03 9.39
CA LEU A 271 11.14 -7.57 9.98
C LEU A 271 12.13 -7.94 8.86
N VAL A 272 13.17 -7.14 8.69
CA VAL A 272 14.17 -7.34 7.64
C VAL A 272 15.44 -7.90 8.30
N PHE A 273 15.79 -9.13 7.94
CA PHE A 273 16.95 -9.85 8.49
C PHE A 273 18.11 -9.80 7.52
N SER A 274 19.15 -9.03 7.84
CA SER A 274 20.38 -8.98 7.04
C SER A 274 21.33 -10.11 7.37
N VAL A 275 21.79 -10.79 6.32
CA VAL A 275 22.84 -11.83 6.35
C VAL A 275 24.17 -11.33 5.78
N LYS A 276 24.30 -10.03 5.52
CA LYS A 276 25.45 -9.43 4.84
C LYS A 276 26.80 -9.77 5.48
N ASP A 277 26.82 -9.90 6.80
CA ASP A 277 28.05 -10.22 7.57
C ASP A 277 28.20 -11.73 7.86
N THR A 278 27.48 -12.58 7.13
CA THR A 278 27.51 -14.04 7.26
C THR A 278 28.05 -14.70 6.00
N THR A 279 28.15 -16.03 6.01
CA THR A 279 28.59 -16.82 4.85
C THR A 279 27.46 -17.36 4.00
N ILE A 280 26.20 -17.12 4.40
CA ILE A 280 25.00 -17.56 3.69
C ILE A 280 24.34 -16.38 2.95
N SER A 281 23.60 -16.66 1.91
CA SER A 281 22.74 -15.69 1.21
C SER A 281 21.39 -15.55 1.90
N GLY A 282 20.63 -14.50 1.53
CA GLY A 282 19.23 -14.37 1.97
C GLY A 282 18.37 -15.53 1.48
N GLU A 283 18.60 -16.04 0.27
CA GLU A 283 17.89 -17.20 -0.27
C GLU A 283 18.15 -18.46 0.59
N GLU A 284 19.39 -18.71 0.96
CA GLU A 284 19.74 -19.82 1.86
C GLU A 284 19.10 -19.66 3.25
N LEU A 285 19.06 -18.44 3.82
CA LEU A 285 18.35 -18.20 5.07
C LEU A 285 16.85 -18.43 4.93
N PHE A 286 16.24 -17.98 3.83
CA PHE A 286 14.82 -18.20 3.53
C PHE A 286 14.48 -19.69 3.52
N GLU A 287 15.29 -20.52 2.81
CA GLU A 287 15.11 -21.97 2.74
C GLU A 287 15.28 -22.62 4.11
N ILE A 288 16.29 -22.23 4.89
CA ILE A 288 16.52 -22.75 6.25
C ILE A 288 15.31 -22.47 7.16
N LEU A 289 14.77 -21.24 7.12
CA LEU A 289 13.62 -20.86 7.95
C LEU A 289 12.37 -21.64 7.56
N ARG A 290 12.10 -21.78 6.26
CA ARG A 290 10.97 -22.54 5.74
C ARG A 290 11.07 -24.04 6.06
N ASP A 291 12.19 -24.66 5.74
CA ASP A 291 12.32 -26.12 5.73
C ASP A 291 12.57 -26.70 7.13
N ASN A 292 13.29 -25.96 8.01
CA ASN A 292 13.65 -26.44 9.33
C ASN A 292 12.78 -25.87 10.46
N TYR A 293 12.20 -24.67 10.26
CA TYR A 293 11.43 -23.97 11.29
C TYR A 293 9.97 -23.71 10.90
N HIS A 294 9.57 -24.04 9.66
CA HIS A 294 8.22 -23.84 9.13
C HIS A 294 7.79 -22.35 9.14
N LEU A 295 8.77 -21.46 9.03
CA LEU A 295 8.55 -20.01 8.93
C LEU A 295 8.61 -19.61 7.45
N GLU A 296 7.46 -19.30 6.87
CA GLU A 296 7.37 -18.79 5.50
C GLU A 296 7.65 -17.28 5.51
N MET A 297 8.73 -16.88 4.87
CA MET A 297 9.09 -15.47 4.73
C MET A 297 8.40 -14.86 3.51
N GLU A 298 8.25 -13.54 3.50
CA GLU A 298 7.61 -12.82 2.39
C GLU A 298 8.48 -12.82 1.14
N MET A 299 9.78 -12.57 1.29
CA MET A 299 10.75 -12.62 0.18
C MET A 299 12.19 -12.71 0.69
N SER A 300 13.08 -13.09 -0.21
CA SER A 300 14.54 -13.04 -0.01
C SER A 300 15.23 -12.26 -1.13
N GLU A 301 16.30 -11.58 -0.76
CA GLU A 301 17.28 -10.96 -1.64
C GLU A 301 18.68 -11.47 -1.30
N LEU A 302 19.69 -11.06 -2.06
CA LEU A 302 21.06 -11.57 -1.86
C LEU A 302 21.55 -11.43 -0.41
N TYR A 303 21.23 -10.31 0.25
CA TYR A 303 21.78 -9.97 1.57
C TYR A 303 20.74 -9.90 2.69
N TYR A 304 19.47 -10.13 2.41
CA TYR A 304 18.42 -10.07 3.43
C TYR A 304 17.20 -10.92 3.12
N VAL A 305 16.41 -11.17 4.16
CA VAL A 305 15.10 -11.81 4.09
C VAL A 305 14.08 -10.89 4.78
N ILE A 306 12.87 -10.85 4.28
CA ILE A 306 11.77 -10.08 4.86
C ILE A 306 10.72 -11.02 5.44
N ALA A 307 10.36 -10.81 6.70
CA ALA A 307 9.11 -11.30 7.27
C ALA A 307 8.10 -10.15 7.34
N MET A 308 6.90 -10.40 6.88
CA MET A 308 5.78 -9.48 6.98
C MET A 308 4.82 -9.99 8.06
N THR A 309 4.60 -9.18 9.08
CA THR A 309 3.69 -9.51 10.18
C THR A 309 2.38 -8.74 10.06
N SER A 310 1.35 -9.18 10.77
CA SER A 310 0.03 -8.56 10.77
C SER A 310 -0.65 -8.66 12.14
N VAL A 311 -1.71 -7.90 12.31
CA VAL A 311 -2.57 -7.97 13.50
C VAL A 311 -3.19 -9.37 13.71
N CYS A 312 -3.22 -10.20 12.67
CA CYS A 312 -3.79 -11.55 12.70
C CYS A 312 -2.81 -12.63 13.16
N ASP A 313 -1.53 -12.31 13.32
CA ASP A 313 -0.54 -13.30 13.76
C ASP A 313 -0.79 -13.71 15.21
N THR A 314 -0.62 -15.00 15.45
CA THR A 314 -0.83 -15.59 16.78
C THR A 314 0.44 -15.47 17.65
N GLN A 315 0.30 -15.64 18.96
CA GLN A 315 1.45 -15.67 19.87
C GLN A 315 2.46 -16.77 19.50
N GLU A 316 1.97 -17.94 19.05
CA GLU A 316 2.82 -19.05 18.60
C GLU A 316 3.76 -18.64 17.45
N GLY A 317 3.31 -17.74 16.56
CA GLY A 317 4.13 -17.21 15.46
C GLY A 317 5.25 -16.26 15.93
N TYR A 318 5.13 -15.71 17.16
CA TYR A 318 6.14 -14.82 17.76
C TYR A 318 7.11 -15.56 18.69
N ASP A 319 6.80 -16.76 19.16
CA ASP A 319 7.61 -17.57 20.08
C ASP A 319 8.69 -18.37 19.34
#